data_ed7951a229540d00bae41498ea88f4b2
#
_entry.id   ed7951a229540d00bae41498ea88f4b2
#
_cell.length_a   1.000
_cell.length_b   1.000
_cell.length_c   1.000
_cell.angle_alpha   90.00
_cell.angle_beta   90.00
_cell.angle_gamma   90.00
#
_symmetry.space_group_name_H-M   'P 1'
#
loop_
_entity.id
_entity.type
_entity.pdbx_description
1 polymer ?
#
loop_
_entity_poly.entity_id
_entity_poly.type
_entity_poly.pdbx_seq_one_letter_code
_entity_poly.pdbx_strand_id
1 'polypeptide(L)'
;MTFEERKALVKSYLGRTVDIKIDRPIGYVHKKETYSLTYPINYGYIPGVIGGDGEELDVYLLGVNEPVTEYKAQIIGIAHRENDVEDKLVAAPSSLNFTKKEIERAIHFQEQYYKTHIEII
;
A
#
# COMPACT_ATOMS: atom_id res chain seq x y z
N MET A 1 -15.02 -9.47 8.59
CA MET A 1 -15.15 -8.01 8.42
C MET A 1 -16.10 -7.73 7.25
N THR A 2 -17.10 -6.87 7.47
CA THR A 2 -18.01 -6.46 6.40
C THR A 2 -17.31 -5.51 5.43
N PHE A 3 -17.95 -5.28 4.27
CA PHE A 3 -17.49 -4.29 3.31
C PHE A 3 -17.36 -2.90 3.95
N GLU A 4 -18.37 -2.49 4.71
CA GLU A 4 -18.38 -1.18 5.38
C GLU A 4 -17.28 -1.08 6.44
N GLU A 5 -17.07 -2.13 7.22
CA GLU A 5 -15.99 -2.18 8.22
C GLU A 5 -14.62 -2.10 7.57
N ARG A 6 -14.43 -2.79 6.46
CA ARG A 6 -13.18 -2.76 5.68
C ARG A 6 -12.89 -1.35 5.17
N LYS A 7 -13.89 -0.68 4.59
CA LYS A 7 -13.74 0.68 4.07
C LYS A 7 -13.50 1.70 5.19
N ALA A 8 -14.19 1.56 6.30
CA ALA A 8 -14.01 2.42 7.46
C ALA A 8 -12.60 2.29 8.05
N LEU A 9 -12.07 1.06 8.10
CA LEU A 9 -10.72 0.80 8.60
C LEU A 9 -9.67 1.57 7.80
N VAL A 10 -9.63 1.40 6.48
CA VAL A 10 -8.61 2.05 5.64
C VAL A 10 -8.77 3.56 5.67
N LYS A 11 -10.01 4.07 5.65
CA LYS A 11 -10.29 5.49 5.71
C LYS A 11 -9.84 6.11 7.03
N SER A 12 -9.89 5.37 8.12
CA SER A 12 -9.46 5.86 9.44
C SER A 12 -7.95 6.13 9.50
N TYR A 13 -7.17 5.53 8.61
CA TYR A 13 -5.73 5.74 8.54
C TYR A 13 -5.31 6.92 7.66
N LEU A 14 -6.19 7.39 6.79
CA LEU A 14 -5.86 8.47 5.85
C LEU A 14 -5.42 9.73 6.60
N GLY A 15 -4.20 10.21 6.29
CA GLY A 15 -3.59 11.37 6.94
C GLY A 15 -2.76 11.06 8.19
N ARG A 16 -2.84 9.84 8.72
CA ARG A 16 -2.10 9.45 9.93
C ARG A 16 -0.66 9.05 9.60
N THR A 17 0.24 9.33 10.55
CA THR A 17 1.62 8.83 10.51
C THR A 17 1.67 7.50 11.24
N VAL A 18 2.26 6.50 10.60
CA VAL A 18 2.33 5.13 11.11
C VAL A 18 3.72 4.53 10.94
N ASP A 19 4.03 3.54 11.76
CA ASP A 19 5.22 2.72 11.59
C ASP A 19 4.89 1.57 10.63
N ILE A 20 5.73 1.38 9.63
CA ILE A 20 5.54 0.38 8.58
C ILE A 20 6.71 -0.60 8.64
N LYS A 21 6.43 -1.89 8.66
CA LYS A 21 7.42 -2.95 8.46
C LYS A 21 7.48 -3.25 6.97
N ILE A 22 8.70 -3.29 6.42
CA ILE A 22 8.90 -3.53 4.99
C ILE A 22 9.38 -4.97 4.82
N ASP A 23 8.52 -5.82 4.28
CA ASP A 23 8.84 -7.23 3.99
C ASP A 23 9.11 -7.47 2.51
N ARG A 24 8.79 -6.49 1.64
CA ARG A 24 9.12 -6.51 0.21
C ARG A 24 9.77 -5.18 -0.17
N PRO A 25 11.08 -5.03 0.11
CA PRO A 25 11.79 -3.79 -0.23
C PRO A 25 12.01 -3.65 -1.74
N ILE A 26 12.44 -2.47 -2.17
CA ILE A 26 12.81 -2.21 -3.57
C ILE A 26 13.76 -3.31 -4.05
N GLY A 27 13.42 -3.90 -5.20
CA GLY A 27 14.19 -4.99 -5.79
C GLY A 27 13.74 -6.38 -5.38
N TYR A 28 12.82 -6.50 -4.42
CA TYR A 28 12.23 -7.79 -4.05
C TYR A 28 11.55 -8.42 -5.25
N VAL A 29 11.80 -9.72 -5.46
CA VAL A 29 11.18 -10.47 -6.55
C VAL A 29 10.19 -11.48 -5.98
N HIS A 30 8.91 -11.30 -6.27
CA HIS A 30 7.86 -12.24 -5.92
C HIS A 30 7.60 -13.14 -7.13
N LYS A 31 7.95 -14.40 -7.01
CA LYS A 31 7.73 -15.37 -8.09
C LYS A 31 6.31 -15.89 -8.02
N LYS A 32 5.57 -15.65 -9.10
CA LYS A 32 4.24 -16.22 -9.34
C LYS A 32 4.37 -17.47 -10.20
N GLU A 33 3.28 -18.19 -10.37
CA GLU A 33 3.27 -19.45 -11.12
C GLU A 33 3.67 -19.27 -12.59
N THR A 34 3.20 -18.19 -13.24
CA THR A 34 3.41 -17.93 -14.65
C THR A 34 4.28 -16.70 -14.94
N TYR A 35 4.62 -15.90 -13.92
CA TYR A 35 5.43 -14.69 -14.07
C TYR A 35 6.08 -14.33 -12.74
N SER A 36 7.00 -13.38 -12.76
CA SER A 36 7.56 -12.82 -11.54
C SER A 36 7.28 -11.32 -11.49
N LEU A 37 7.22 -10.79 -10.27
CA LEU A 37 6.94 -9.38 -10.01
C LEU A 37 8.10 -8.79 -9.21
N THR A 38 8.80 -7.83 -9.82
CA THR A 38 9.88 -7.11 -9.13
C THR A 38 9.31 -5.82 -8.57
N TYR A 39 9.52 -5.58 -7.28
CA TYR A 39 8.98 -4.41 -6.59
C TYR A 39 9.84 -3.18 -6.86
N PRO A 40 9.32 -2.15 -7.57
CA PRO A 40 10.07 -0.92 -7.84
C PRO A 40 10.02 0.06 -6.67
N ILE A 41 9.19 -0.21 -5.67
CA ILE A 41 9.03 0.60 -4.46
C ILE A 41 9.02 -0.32 -3.24
N ASN A 42 9.23 0.25 -2.07
CA ASN A 42 9.12 -0.49 -0.81
C ASN A 42 7.66 -0.82 -0.54
N TYR A 43 7.42 -2.01 0.01
CA TYR A 43 6.08 -2.51 0.30
C TYR A 43 6.12 -3.29 1.61
N GLY A 44 5.12 -3.10 2.43
CA GLY A 44 5.06 -3.77 3.71
C GLY A 44 3.67 -3.72 4.32
N TYR A 45 3.61 -3.57 5.63
CA TYR A 45 2.35 -3.63 6.38
C TYR A 45 2.46 -2.85 7.69
N ILE A 46 1.30 -2.54 8.27
CA ILE A 46 1.22 -1.95 9.61
C ILE A 46 1.12 -3.09 10.62
N PRO A 47 2.13 -3.26 11.51
CA PRO A 47 2.10 -4.34 12.50
C PRO A 47 0.86 -4.29 13.39
N GLY A 48 0.19 -5.44 13.54
CA GLY A 48 -0.95 -5.59 14.43
C GLY A 48 -2.28 -5.07 13.91
N VAL A 49 -2.33 -4.50 12.70
CA VAL A 49 -3.57 -4.00 12.10
C VAL A 49 -4.02 -5.00 11.05
N ILE A 50 -5.16 -5.65 11.30
CA ILE A 50 -5.68 -6.71 10.43
C ILE A 50 -6.64 -6.12 9.40
N GLY A 51 -6.36 -6.38 8.13
CA GLY A 51 -7.20 -5.94 7.01
C GLY A 51 -8.32 -6.90 6.68
N GLY A 52 -9.00 -6.64 5.56
CA GLY A 52 -10.18 -7.38 5.13
C GLY A 52 -9.96 -8.84 4.77
N ASP A 53 -8.71 -9.21 4.46
CA ASP A 53 -8.33 -10.58 4.11
C ASP A 53 -7.89 -11.43 5.32
N GLY A 54 -7.94 -10.87 6.54
CA GLY A 54 -7.49 -11.54 7.75
C GLY A 54 -5.99 -11.46 8.01
N GLU A 55 -5.24 -10.85 7.10
CA GLU A 55 -3.81 -10.60 7.24
C GLU A 55 -3.56 -9.14 7.61
N GLU A 56 -2.32 -8.82 7.98
CA GLU A 56 -1.96 -7.44 8.33
C GLU A 56 -2.15 -6.51 7.13
N LEU A 57 -2.60 -5.28 7.42
CA LEU A 57 -2.95 -4.29 6.39
C LEU A 57 -1.71 -3.82 5.64
N ASP A 58 -1.66 -4.06 4.33
CA ASP A 58 -0.52 -3.77 3.48
C ASP A 58 -0.43 -2.31 3.07
N VAL A 59 0.80 -1.85 2.91
CA VAL A 59 1.12 -0.45 2.58
C VAL A 59 2.19 -0.39 1.49
N TYR A 60 1.94 0.42 0.46
CA TYR A 60 2.96 0.84 -0.49
C TYR A 60 3.67 2.08 0.08
N LEU A 61 4.99 2.08 0.10
CA LEU A 61 5.79 3.23 0.56
C LEU A 61 6.45 3.93 -0.62
N LEU A 62 5.99 5.14 -0.93
CA LEU A 62 6.51 5.97 -1.99
C LEU A 62 7.54 6.97 -1.43
N GLY A 63 8.43 7.45 -2.31
CA GLY A 63 9.34 8.54 -1.97
C GLY A 63 10.57 8.13 -1.18
N VAL A 64 10.74 6.86 -0.87
CA VAL A 64 11.93 6.30 -0.25
C VAL A 64 12.60 5.42 -1.30
N ASN A 65 13.66 5.93 -1.93
CA ASN A 65 14.23 5.38 -3.16
C ASN A 65 15.37 4.39 -2.92
N GLU A 66 15.46 3.84 -1.72
CA GLU A 66 16.40 2.78 -1.37
C GLU A 66 15.67 1.71 -0.56
N PRO A 67 16.14 0.45 -0.60
CA PRO A 67 15.51 -0.60 0.19
C PRO A 67 15.68 -0.32 1.69
N VAL A 68 14.58 -0.43 2.43
CA VAL A 68 14.55 -0.26 3.88
C VAL A 68 13.82 -1.43 4.53
N THR A 69 14.03 -1.64 5.83
CA THR A 69 13.37 -2.72 6.57
C THR A 69 12.17 -2.23 7.37
N GLU A 70 12.14 -0.94 7.68
CA GLU A 70 11.03 -0.29 8.37
C GLU A 70 11.09 1.21 8.09
N TYR A 71 9.96 1.88 8.22
CA TYR A 71 9.90 3.32 7.99
C TYR A 71 8.67 3.92 8.65
N LYS A 72 8.80 5.12 9.21
CA LYS A 72 7.67 5.88 9.72
C LYS A 72 7.23 6.89 8.65
N ALA A 73 5.99 6.79 8.19
CA ALA A 73 5.48 7.60 7.09
C ALA A 73 4.02 7.98 7.29
N GLN A 74 3.57 8.97 6.53
CA GLN A 74 2.18 9.42 6.52
C GLN A 74 1.38 8.64 5.47
N ILE A 75 0.19 8.22 5.84
CA ILE A 75 -0.75 7.60 4.89
C ILE A 75 -1.35 8.72 4.04
N ILE A 76 -1.05 8.69 2.74
CA ILE A 76 -1.45 9.74 1.78
C ILE A 76 -2.56 9.28 0.84
N GLY A 77 -2.85 7.99 0.79
CA GLY A 77 -3.87 7.47 -0.11
C GLY A 77 -4.30 6.06 0.24
N ILE A 78 -5.38 5.66 -0.42
CA ILE A 78 -5.95 4.32 -0.31
C ILE A 78 -6.12 3.77 -1.72
N ALA A 79 -5.64 2.54 -1.94
CA ALA A 79 -5.93 1.78 -3.15
C ALA A 79 -7.14 0.89 -2.86
N HIS A 80 -8.31 1.33 -3.29
CA HIS A 80 -9.56 0.59 -3.14
C HIS A 80 -9.67 -0.46 -4.23
N ARG A 81 -9.70 -1.72 -3.86
CA ARG A 81 -9.89 -2.83 -4.80
C ARG A 81 -11.36 -3.22 -4.85
N GLU A 82 -11.97 -3.11 -6.03
CA GLU A 82 -13.39 -3.41 -6.21
C GLU A 82 -13.67 -4.90 -6.36
N ASN A 83 -12.67 -5.67 -6.79
CA ASN A 83 -12.80 -7.10 -7.08
C ASN A 83 -11.94 -7.98 -6.15
N ASP A 84 -11.70 -7.52 -4.93
CA ASP A 84 -10.92 -8.24 -3.92
C ASP A 84 -11.52 -8.00 -2.53
N VAL A 85 -11.05 -8.77 -1.55
CA VAL A 85 -11.48 -8.67 -0.14
C VAL A 85 -10.62 -7.71 0.67
N GLU A 86 -9.55 -7.19 0.08
CA GLU A 86 -8.62 -6.27 0.75
C GLU A 86 -8.42 -4.99 -0.05
N ASP A 87 -8.09 -3.93 0.68
CA ASP A 87 -7.59 -2.67 0.13
C ASP A 87 -6.15 -2.50 0.58
N LYS A 88 -5.41 -1.60 -0.05
CA LYS A 88 -4.03 -1.29 0.32
C LYS A 88 -3.94 0.18 0.71
N LEU A 89 -3.03 0.52 1.59
CA LEU A 89 -2.70 1.90 1.90
C LEU A 89 -1.50 2.35 1.09
N VAL A 90 -1.38 3.66 0.91
CA VAL A 90 -0.22 4.29 0.26
C VAL A 90 0.34 5.31 1.23
N ALA A 91 1.64 5.22 1.49
CA ALA A 91 2.34 6.09 2.43
C ALA A 91 3.52 6.78 1.76
N ALA A 92 3.93 7.90 2.33
CA ALA A 92 5.12 8.63 1.90
C ALA A 92 5.65 9.48 3.07
N PRO A 93 6.93 9.90 3.00
CA PRO A 93 7.44 10.90 3.93
C PRO A 93 6.56 12.15 3.90
N SER A 94 6.23 12.70 5.05
CA SER A 94 5.31 13.86 5.16
C SER A 94 5.80 15.12 4.46
N SER A 95 7.10 15.19 4.17
CA SER A 95 7.71 16.32 3.43
C SER A 95 7.50 16.25 1.92
N LEU A 96 6.98 15.13 1.40
CA LEU A 96 6.78 14.92 -0.03
C LEU A 96 5.28 14.95 -0.36
N ASN A 97 4.98 15.47 -1.54
CA ASN A 97 3.61 15.51 -2.06
C ASN A 97 3.52 14.66 -3.32
N PHE A 98 2.45 13.88 -3.42
CA PHE A 98 2.18 13.04 -4.59
C PHE A 98 0.76 13.31 -5.09
N THR A 99 0.63 13.47 -6.39
CA THR A 99 -0.68 13.56 -7.02
C THR A 99 -1.30 12.17 -7.12
N LYS A 100 -2.61 12.12 -7.33
CA LYS A 100 -3.33 10.86 -7.56
C LYS A 100 -2.71 10.07 -8.73
N LYS A 101 -2.36 10.76 -9.83
CA LYS A 101 -1.74 10.14 -11.00
C LYS A 101 -0.36 9.56 -10.69
N GLU A 102 0.43 10.26 -9.89
CA GLU A 102 1.75 9.77 -9.48
C GLU A 102 1.61 8.51 -8.63
N ILE A 103 0.64 8.48 -7.73
CA ILE A 103 0.35 7.27 -6.93
C ILE A 103 -0.09 6.13 -7.84
N GLU A 104 -1.02 6.37 -8.76
CA GLU A 104 -1.49 5.36 -9.71
C GLU A 104 -0.34 4.72 -10.48
N ARG A 105 0.59 5.54 -10.98
CA ARG A 105 1.77 5.06 -11.71
C ARG A 105 2.69 4.24 -10.84
N ALA A 106 2.94 4.71 -9.61
CA ALA A 106 3.89 4.06 -8.70
C ALA A 106 3.44 2.66 -8.29
N ILE A 107 2.14 2.44 -8.10
CA ILE A 107 1.60 1.15 -7.64
C ILE A 107 1.05 0.29 -8.78
N HIS A 108 1.11 0.77 -10.02
CA HIS A 108 0.55 0.08 -11.19
C HIS A 108 1.19 -1.30 -11.42
N PHE A 109 2.47 -1.47 -11.06
CA PHE A 109 3.17 -2.75 -11.22
C PHE A 109 2.41 -3.93 -10.62
N GLN A 110 1.66 -3.71 -9.53
CA GLN A 110 0.85 -4.72 -8.87
C GLN A 110 -0.65 -4.47 -9.08
N GLU A 111 -1.11 -3.22 -8.98
CA GLU A 111 -2.54 -2.90 -9.05
C GLU A 111 -3.13 -3.09 -10.45
N GLN A 112 -2.31 -3.20 -11.49
CA GLN A 112 -2.79 -3.51 -12.85
C GLN A 112 -3.56 -4.82 -12.94
N TYR A 113 -3.36 -5.74 -12.00
CA TYR A 113 -4.04 -7.03 -11.95
C TYR A 113 -5.39 -6.97 -11.23
N TYR A 114 -5.76 -5.80 -10.70
CA TYR A 114 -6.97 -5.58 -9.93
C TYR A 114 -7.74 -4.38 -10.47
N LYS A 115 -9.04 -4.36 -10.15
CA LYS A 115 -9.88 -3.21 -10.45
C LYS A 115 -9.77 -2.24 -9.28
N THR A 116 -8.86 -1.28 -9.41
CA THR A 116 -8.45 -0.39 -8.32
C THR A 116 -8.77 1.07 -8.65
N HIS A 117 -9.23 1.81 -7.65
CA HIS A 117 -9.29 3.27 -7.71
C HIS A 117 -8.61 3.86 -6.47
N ILE A 118 -8.05 5.06 -6.63
CA ILE A 118 -7.27 5.72 -5.58
C ILE A 118 -8.11 6.80 -4.91
N GLU A 119 -8.11 6.79 -3.58
CA GLU A 119 -8.62 7.90 -2.76
C GLU A 119 -7.41 8.59 -2.13
N ILE A 120 -7.37 9.93 -2.17
CA ILE A 120 -6.31 10.72 -1.54
C ILE A 120 -6.89 11.64 -0.48
N ILE A 121 -6.01 12.21 0.34
CA ILE A 121 -6.38 13.18 1.37
C ILE A 121 -7.10 14.37 0.75
#